data_874ab742d0cd4e271b7336b56f33a702
#
_entry.id   874ab742d0cd4e271b7336b56f33a702
#
_cell.length_a   1.000
_cell.length_b   1.000
_cell.length_c   1.000
_cell.angle_alpha   90.00
_cell.angle_beta   90.00
_cell.angle_gamma   90.00
#
_symmetry.space_group_name_H-M   'P 1'
#
loop_
_entity.id
_entity.type
_entity.pdbx_description
1 polymer ?
#
loop_
_entity_poly.entity_id
_entity_poly.type
_entity_poly.pdbx_seq_one_letter_code
_entity_poly.pdbx_strand_id
1 'polypeptide(L)'
;MVVSPNVAAGLAMAGVLSYSKLSNENLGGDFTKSTYMGKMNGVVDVYVDPYATNDFCLIGYRGPSQADCGAFYCPYIPIQMFQARDPESFQPRIGMKTRYAILSNPFNNTEGKVLPRTNTYYRVFGIKGLE
;
A
#
# COMPACT_ATOMS: atom_id res chain seq x y z
N MET A 1 8.42 1.98 -1.67
CA MET A 1 7.96 3.33 -2.05
C MET A 1 6.60 3.21 -2.70
N VAL A 2 5.65 4.11 -2.36
CA VAL A 2 4.32 4.17 -3.01
C VAL A 2 4.21 5.51 -3.71
N VAL A 3 3.78 5.51 -4.95
CA VAL A 3 3.72 6.70 -5.82
C VAL A 3 2.40 6.80 -6.57
N SER A 4 2.02 8.02 -6.97
CA SER A 4 0.92 8.23 -7.89
C SER A 4 1.29 7.78 -9.31
N PRO A 5 0.32 7.55 -10.22
CA PRO A 5 0.58 7.12 -11.59
C PRO A 5 1.45 8.11 -12.38
N ASN A 6 1.22 9.42 -12.21
CA ASN A 6 1.99 10.46 -12.89
C ASN A 6 3.47 10.44 -12.46
N VAL A 7 3.73 10.30 -11.16
CA VAL A 7 5.09 10.18 -10.62
C VAL A 7 5.77 8.92 -11.13
N ALA A 8 5.03 7.81 -11.20
CA ALA A 8 5.55 6.55 -11.73
C ALA A 8 5.96 6.69 -13.20
N ALA A 9 5.15 7.36 -14.03
CA ALA A 9 5.47 7.66 -15.41
C ALA A 9 6.73 8.53 -15.53
N GLY A 10 6.86 9.57 -14.69
CA GLY A 10 8.05 10.41 -14.62
C GLY A 10 9.32 9.63 -14.26
N LEU A 11 9.25 8.73 -13.29
CA LEU A 11 10.36 7.87 -12.90
C LEU A 11 10.75 6.89 -14.02
N ALA A 12 9.76 6.39 -14.76
CA ALA A 12 10.00 5.54 -15.91
C ALA A 12 10.70 6.28 -17.04
N MET A 13 10.26 7.51 -17.35
CA MET A 13 10.90 8.37 -18.35
C MET A 13 12.33 8.76 -17.98
N ALA A 14 12.59 8.96 -16.69
CA ALA A 14 13.94 9.23 -16.18
C ALA A 14 14.89 8.01 -16.27
N GLY A 15 14.39 6.83 -16.65
CA GLY A 15 15.19 5.61 -16.78
C GLY A 15 15.70 5.03 -15.46
N VAL A 16 15.18 5.52 -14.34
CA VAL A 16 15.62 5.11 -12.99
C VAL A 16 14.89 3.85 -12.51
N LEU A 17 13.77 3.53 -13.15
CA LEU A 17 12.92 2.42 -12.79
C LEU A 17 13.27 1.16 -13.59
N SER A 18 13.78 0.15 -12.91
CA SER A 18 13.98 -1.18 -13.50
C SER A 18 12.68 -1.95 -13.40
N TYR A 19 11.98 -2.13 -14.52
CA TYR A 19 10.78 -2.96 -14.57
C TYR A 19 11.16 -4.40 -14.24
N SER A 20 10.66 -4.90 -13.13
CA SER A 20 10.70 -6.33 -12.86
C SER A 20 9.63 -7.00 -13.70
N LYS A 21 10.02 -7.69 -14.77
CA LYS A 21 9.18 -8.72 -15.35
C LYS A 21 9.01 -9.78 -14.28
N LEU A 22 7.86 -9.78 -13.61
CA LEU A 22 7.42 -10.93 -12.85
C LEU A 22 7.16 -12.06 -13.86
N SER A 23 8.20 -12.76 -14.27
CA SER A 23 8.09 -13.96 -15.08
C SER A 23 7.64 -15.12 -14.19
N ASN A 24 6.49 -15.03 -13.58
CA ASN A 24 5.76 -16.18 -13.10
C ASN A 24 4.83 -16.64 -14.20
N GLU A 25 5.35 -17.45 -15.11
CA GLU A 25 4.59 -18.11 -16.18
C GLU A 25 3.43 -18.97 -15.67
N ASN A 26 3.35 -19.22 -14.36
CA ASN A 26 2.31 -20.04 -13.73
C ASN A 26 1.18 -19.27 -13.04
N LEU A 27 1.25 -17.94 -12.97
CA LEU A 27 0.16 -17.12 -12.50
C LEU A 27 -0.48 -16.44 -13.70
N GLY A 28 -1.47 -17.08 -14.30
CA GLY A 28 -2.42 -16.48 -15.25
C GLY A 28 -3.24 -15.34 -14.60
N GLY A 29 -2.58 -14.53 -13.80
CA GLY A 29 -3.12 -13.38 -13.10
C GLY A 29 -2.93 -12.12 -13.90
N ASP A 30 -3.99 -11.41 -14.05
CA ASP A 30 -4.13 -10.07 -14.60
C ASP A 30 -3.00 -9.15 -14.12
N PHE A 31 -1.98 -8.96 -14.93
CA PHE A 31 -0.88 -8.00 -14.68
C PHE A 31 -1.39 -6.56 -14.51
N THR A 32 -2.61 -6.27 -14.97
CA THR A 32 -3.27 -4.98 -14.84
C THR A 32 -3.69 -4.65 -13.40
N LYS A 33 -3.75 -5.64 -12.52
CA LYS A 33 -4.10 -5.46 -11.10
C LYS A 33 -2.88 -5.40 -10.17
N SER A 34 -1.67 -5.63 -10.69
CA SER A 34 -0.47 -5.54 -9.87
C SER A 34 -0.09 -4.08 -9.66
N THR A 35 -0.13 -3.63 -8.43
CA THR A 35 0.36 -2.31 -8.01
C THR A 35 1.88 -2.23 -7.98
N TYR A 36 2.57 -3.37 -8.05
CA TYR A 36 4.03 -3.44 -8.05
C TYR A 36 4.58 -3.15 -9.46
N MET A 37 5.44 -2.15 -9.57
CA MET A 37 5.98 -1.71 -10.86
C MET A 37 7.44 -2.13 -11.09
N GLY A 38 8.19 -2.33 -10.04
CA GLY A 38 9.60 -2.72 -10.16
C GLY A 38 10.47 -2.12 -9.08
N LYS A 39 11.77 -2.08 -9.34
CA LYS A 39 12.77 -1.53 -8.41
C LYS A 39 13.39 -0.26 -8.96
N MET A 40 13.47 0.76 -8.13
CA MET A 40 14.25 1.95 -8.40
C MET A 40 15.72 1.71 -8.00
N ASN A 41 16.65 1.90 -8.94
CA ASN A 41 18.09 1.66 -8.77
C ASN A 41 18.44 0.28 -8.17
N GLY A 42 17.57 -0.74 -8.37
CA GLY A 42 17.79 -2.08 -7.84
C GLY A 42 17.57 -2.25 -6.32
N VAL A 43 17.29 -1.16 -5.58
CA VAL A 43 17.24 -1.15 -4.12
C VAL A 43 15.83 -0.96 -3.59
N VAL A 44 15.07 -0.01 -4.13
CA VAL A 44 13.77 0.41 -3.59
C VAL A 44 12.62 -0.19 -4.41
N ASP A 45 11.76 -0.97 -3.77
CA ASP A 45 10.54 -1.48 -4.39
C ASP A 45 9.53 -0.35 -4.60
N VAL A 46 8.98 -0.25 -5.81
CA VAL A 46 8.04 0.80 -6.23
C VAL A 46 6.66 0.19 -6.44
N TYR A 47 5.68 0.75 -5.74
CA TYR A 47 4.27 0.42 -5.85
C TYR A 47 3.50 1.63 -6.34
N VAL A 48 2.56 1.44 -7.24
CA VAL A 48 1.71 2.50 -7.78
C VAL A 48 0.33 2.41 -7.15
N ASP A 49 -0.17 3.54 -6.66
CA ASP A 49 -1.55 3.67 -6.23
C ASP A 49 -2.42 4.19 -7.39
N PRO A 50 -3.23 3.34 -8.04
CA PRO A 50 -4.03 3.75 -9.19
C PRO A 50 -5.19 4.70 -8.85
N TYR A 51 -5.53 4.81 -7.56
CA TYR A 51 -6.64 5.64 -7.09
C TYR A 51 -6.19 7.00 -6.56
N ALA A 52 -4.91 7.32 -6.64
CA ALA A 52 -4.37 8.58 -6.18
C ALA A 52 -4.91 9.75 -7.02
N THR A 53 -5.55 10.72 -6.37
CA THR A 53 -6.03 11.96 -7.00
C THR A 53 -4.98 13.06 -7.03
N ASN A 54 -4.01 13.01 -6.12
CA ASN A 54 -2.93 13.99 -6.00
C ASN A 54 -1.59 13.31 -6.28
N ASP A 55 -0.64 14.08 -6.79
CA ASP A 55 0.71 13.58 -7.02
C ASP A 55 1.50 13.56 -5.73
N PHE A 56 1.80 12.36 -5.28
CA PHE A 56 2.58 12.14 -4.06
C PHE A 56 3.59 11.01 -4.22
N CYS A 57 4.57 11.04 -3.36
CA CYS A 57 5.54 9.98 -3.18
C CYS A 57 5.64 9.66 -1.69
N LEU A 58 5.37 8.42 -1.31
CA LEU A 58 5.55 7.91 0.04
C LEU A 58 6.76 6.99 0.05
N ILE A 59 7.77 7.34 0.83
CA ILE A 59 8.94 6.50 1.05
C ILE A 59 8.82 5.89 2.43
N GLY A 60 8.87 4.57 2.51
CA GLY A 60 8.82 3.81 3.75
C GLY A 60 10.01 2.89 3.90
N TYR A 61 10.45 2.70 5.14
CA TYR A 61 11.47 1.74 5.53
C TYR A 61 10.85 0.60 6.33
N ARG A 62 11.30 -0.59 6.06
CA ARG A 62 10.98 -1.79 6.83
C ARG A 62 12.30 -2.48 7.19
N GLY A 63 12.56 -2.62 8.49
CA GLY A 63 13.73 -3.33 8.98
C GLY A 63 13.62 -4.85 8.90
N PRO A 64 14.68 -5.57 9.28
CA PRO A 64 14.73 -7.03 9.26
C PRO A 64 13.83 -7.67 10.33
N SER A 65 13.53 -6.96 11.41
CA SER A 65 12.63 -7.43 12.48
C SER A 65 11.18 -7.09 12.18
N GLN A 66 10.24 -7.95 12.60
CA GLN A 66 8.81 -7.69 12.48
C GLN A 66 8.36 -6.45 13.28
N ALA A 67 9.06 -6.12 14.36
CA ALA A 67 8.77 -4.95 15.18
C ALA A 67 9.35 -3.65 14.59
N ASP A 68 10.30 -3.75 13.65
CA ASP A 68 10.99 -2.62 13.04
C ASP A 68 10.26 -2.16 11.77
N CYS A 69 9.05 -1.67 11.95
CA CYS A 69 8.26 -1.09 10.88
C CYS A 69 7.37 0.06 11.37
N GLY A 70 7.00 0.96 10.45
CA GLY A 70 6.24 2.16 10.78
C GLY A 70 4.75 1.96 10.94
N ALA A 71 4.21 0.90 10.36
CA ALA A 71 2.78 0.58 10.41
C ALA A 71 2.57 -0.92 10.51
N PHE A 72 1.59 -1.31 11.33
CA PHE A 72 1.23 -2.70 11.55
C PHE A 72 -0.22 -2.91 11.10
N TYR A 73 -0.42 -3.87 10.23
CA TYR A 73 -1.73 -4.37 9.89
C TYR A 73 -2.00 -5.64 10.70
N CYS A 74 -3.01 -5.60 11.55
CA CYS A 74 -3.38 -6.68 12.46
C CYS A 74 -4.76 -7.24 12.08
N PRO A 75 -4.84 -8.22 11.17
CA PRO A 75 -6.09 -8.88 10.87
C PRO A 75 -6.49 -9.78 12.04
N TYR A 76 -7.68 -9.55 12.61
CA TYR A 76 -8.22 -10.37 13.70
C TYR A 76 -9.19 -11.43 13.18
N ILE A 77 -10.14 -11.03 12.35
CA ILE A 77 -11.10 -11.93 11.72
C ILE A 77 -11.03 -11.72 10.21
N PRO A 78 -10.76 -12.75 9.42
CA PRO A 78 -10.80 -12.67 7.96
C PRO A 78 -12.21 -12.33 7.49
N ILE A 79 -12.36 -12.02 6.21
CA ILE A 79 -13.67 -11.74 5.62
C ILE A 79 -14.54 -12.98 5.74
N GLN A 80 -15.63 -12.85 6.48
CA GLN A 80 -16.67 -13.88 6.63
C GLN A 80 -17.91 -13.45 5.86
N MET A 81 -18.44 -14.34 5.07
CA MET A 81 -19.67 -14.13 4.33
C MET A 81 -20.82 -14.81 5.06
N PHE A 82 -21.90 -14.06 5.30
CA PHE A 82 -23.14 -14.54 5.87
C PHE A 82 -24.24 -14.44 4.84
N GLN A 83 -24.97 -15.52 4.68
CA GLN A 83 -26.13 -15.57 3.81
C GLN A 83 -27.37 -15.79 4.67
N ALA A 84 -28.35 -14.92 4.53
CA ALA A 84 -29.64 -15.02 5.20
C ALA A 84 -30.77 -14.78 4.18
N ARG A 85 -31.95 -15.35 4.44
CA ARG A 85 -33.17 -15.02 3.73
C ARG A 85 -34.01 -14.07 4.57
N ASP A 86 -34.56 -13.06 3.92
CA ASP A 86 -35.48 -12.15 4.54
C ASP A 86 -36.83 -12.89 4.78
N PRO A 87 -37.38 -12.89 6.00
CA PRO A 87 -38.62 -13.59 6.31
C PRO A 87 -39.84 -12.97 5.63
N GLU A 88 -39.82 -11.68 5.29
CA GLU A 88 -40.97 -11.01 4.66
C GLU A 88 -40.94 -11.07 3.13
N SER A 89 -39.76 -10.86 2.52
CA SER A 89 -39.63 -10.78 1.05
C SER A 89 -39.04 -12.04 0.42
N PHE A 90 -38.58 -13.02 1.21
CA PHE A 90 -37.87 -14.24 0.77
C PHE A 90 -36.62 -13.98 -0.08
N GLN A 91 -36.18 -12.72 -0.16
CA GLN A 91 -34.99 -12.35 -0.92
C GLN A 91 -33.71 -12.78 -0.20
N PRO A 92 -32.69 -13.26 -0.94
CA PRO A 92 -31.39 -13.57 -0.35
C PRO A 92 -30.67 -12.28 0.03
N ARG A 93 -30.20 -12.19 1.27
CA ARG A 93 -29.32 -11.12 1.77
C ARG A 93 -27.94 -11.69 2.02
N ILE A 94 -26.92 -11.02 1.48
CA ILE A 94 -25.52 -11.38 1.68
C ILE A 94 -24.86 -10.27 2.50
N GLY A 95 -24.31 -10.65 3.65
CA GLY A 95 -23.52 -9.76 4.52
C GLY A 95 -22.06 -10.19 4.55
N MET A 96 -21.15 -9.25 4.51
CA MET A 96 -19.72 -9.49 4.71
C MET A 96 -19.27 -8.79 5.98
N LYS A 97 -18.51 -9.52 6.81
CA LYS A 97 -17.96 -9.01 8.06
C LYS A 97 -16.47 -9.31 8.15
N THR A 98 -15.70 -8.31 8.53
CA THR A 98 -14.27 -8.45 8.86
C THR A 98 -13.94 -7.61 10.08
N ARG A 99 -12.88 -7.98 10.79
CA ARG A 99 -12.30 -7.18 11.87
C ARG A 99 -10.80 -7.10 11.70
N TYR A 100 -10.28 -5.89 11.66
CA TYR A 100 -8.86 -5.62 11.55
C TYR A 100 -8.51 -4.34 12.31
N ALA A 101 -7.26 -4.18 12.62
CA ALA A 101 -6.70 -2.93 13.15
C ALA A 101 -5.49 -2.51 12.34
N ILE A 102 -5.30 -1.20 12.21
CA ILE A 102 -4.08 -0.61 11.64
C ILE A 102 -3.51 0.28 12.73
N LEU A 103 -2.26 0.03 13.08
CA LEU A 103 -1.53 0.76 14.11
C LEU A 103 -0.29 1.37 13.50
N SER A 104 0.01 2.61 13.84
CA SER A 104 1.31 3.22 13.57
C SER A 104 2.24 3.01 14.77
N ASN A 105 3.53 2.89 14.51
CA ASN A 105 4.52 2.72 15.56
C ASN A 105 4.56 4.00 16.44
N PRO A 106 4.22 3.91 17.75
CA PRO A 106 4.22 5.07 18.64
C PRO A 106 5.63 5.53 19.04
N PHE A 107 6.65 4.68 18.87
CA PHE A 107 8.03 4.93 19.29
C PHE A 107 8.88 5.64 18.21
N ASN A 108 8.23 6.47 17.40
CA ASN A 108 8.88 7.12 16.26
C ASN A 108 9.83 8.27 16.62
N ASN A 109 9.93 8.63 17.87
CA ASN A 109 10.76 9.75 18.33
C ASN A 109 11.72 9.32 19.43
N THR A 110 12.95 9.83 19.33
CA THR A 110 14.02 9.67 20.32
C THR A 110 13.63 10.24 21.70
N GLU A 111 12.58 11.07 21.77
CA GLU A 111 12.12 11.73 23.00
C GLU A 111 10.79 11.20 23.55
N GLY A 112 10.25 10.14 22.98
CA GLY A 112 8.98 9.56 23.45
C GLY A 112 7.73 10.43 23.24
N LYS A 113 7.83 11.56 22.52
CA LYS A 113 6.71 12.42 22.16
C LYS A 113 6.24 12.11 20.74
N VAL A 114 4.95 11.85 20.59
CA VAL A 114 4.31 11.73 19.27
C VAL A 114 4.18 13.12 18.68
N LEU A 115 5.14 13.53 17.87
CA LEU A 115 5.03 14.76 17.10
C LEU A 115 4.23 14.48 15.81
N PRO A 116 3.19 15.27 15.50
CA PRO A 116 2.45 15.10 14.28
C PRO A 116 3.37 15.34 13.06
N ARG A 117 3.26 14.47 12.06
CA ARG A 117 4.04 14.49 10.80
C ARG A 117 5.53 14.16 10.89
N THR A 118 6.06 13.72 12.03
CA THR A 118 7.43 13.25 12.17
C THR A 118 7.44 11.76 12.44
N ASN A 119 7.38 10.95 11.39
CA ASN A 119 7.58 9.51 11.51
C ASN A 119 8.98 9.17 11.00
N THR A 120 9.72 8.35 11.76
CA THR A 120 11.08 7.92 11.41
C THR A 120 11.05 6.89 10.27
N TYR A 121 9.97 6.11 10.16
CA TYR A 121 9.88 4.99 9.22
C TYR A 121 9.31 5.36 7.86
N TYR A 122 8.50 6.43 7.76
CA TYR A 122 7.93 6.84 6.48
C TYR A 122 7.80 8.35 6.34
N ARG A 123 7.93 8.82 5.10
CA ARG A 123 7.78 10.22 4.72
C ARG A 123 6.89 10.31 3.48
N VAL A 124 6.03 11.31 3.49
CA VAL A 124 5.16 11.63 2.36
C VAL A 124 5.58 12.97 1.77
N PHE A 125 5.79 12.99 0.47
CA PHE A 125 6.13 14.18 -0.30
C PHE A 125 5.03 14.45 -1.33
N GLY A 126 4.50 15.68 -1.36
CA GLY A 126 3.69 16.15 -2.46
C GLY A 126 4.59 16.61 -3.60
N ILE A 127 4.29 16.16 -4.82
CA ILE A 127 5.05 16.52 -6.02
C ILE A 127 4.19 17.47 -6.85
N LYS A 128 4.81 18.51 -7.40
CA LYS A 128 4.16 19.50 -8.25
C LYS A 128 4.99 19.72 -9.51
N GLY A 129 4.34 20.06 -10.62
CA GLY A 129 5.03 20.39 -11.87
C GLY A 129 5.36 19.17 -12.75
N LEU A 130 4.54 18.13 -12.68
CA LEU A 130 4.61 16.97 -13.58
C LEU A 130 3.68 17.12 -14.80
N GLU A 131 3.27 18.36 -15.10
CA GLU A 131 2.48 18.69 -16.31
C GLU A 131 3.35 18.73 -17.56
#